data_a710f5da8780c5950fd5f330500adaf4
#
_entry.id   a710f5da8780c5950fd5f330500adaf4
#
_cell.length_a   1.000
_cell.length_b   1.000
_cell.length_c   1.000
_cell.angle_alpha   90.00
_cell.angle_beta   90.00
_cell.angle_gamma   90.00
#
_symmetry.space_group_name_H-M   'P 1'
#
loop_
_entity.id
_entity.type
_entity.pdbx_description
1 polymer ?
#
loop_
_entity_poly.entity_id
_entity_poly.type
_entity_poly.pdbx_seq_one_letter_code
_entity_poly.pdbx_strand_id
1 'polypeptide(L)'
;MDTMYYGDTLIVDLPSGKTEEVDFGPEMLTDNGPGLAAGLALYSEYESDDPLVMGSGLLTGTTAPASSLGFVLGKSPLTGKPAVSPLSLFSGAEMKLSGFSMIVVRGDSPGPVYLWLHDGVADILDATELWGRDTWGTTDAVRAEMGEHLVQVVSIGPAGEAASKLASYSINYWGSGDTAALGARMGEKKLKAVALRGLGMLDAEGPSDCYSGGKELLAKSPAWNGFNKVSSGLGAGDIDGWLKPLVHRYRSCFACPAACNTFVKYNEKPSVLESTGVEEPGMLVTGATSAAWLLSGGWKAEQACRAMEAMARTGVDLIRGARELARSPLGDSGGIDGAVGGLSGSEQAGWPGAGASPESLFGPWAPPLAAEEEWLLANQVGYVLGICPIYLLASGVDTAGLFGLCPAAAGIELDSSRVAGMFS
;
A
#
# COMPACT_ATOMS: atom_id res chain seq x y z
N MET A 1 21.54 -18.72 -10.63
CA MET A 1 20.67 -18.07 -11.63
C MET A 1 19.85 -17.05 -10.87
N ASP A 2 20.10 -15.79 -11.15
CA ASP A 2 19.35 -14.71 -10.50
C ASP A 2 18.01 -14.58 -11.19
N THR A 3 17.02 -15.31 -10.69
CA THR A 3 15.65 -15.16 -11.20
C THR A 3 15.01 -13.91 -10.63
N MET A 4 14.01 -13.38 -11.27
CA MET A 4 13.23 -12.21 -10.84
C MET A 4 12.80 -12.24 -9.38
N TYR A 5 12.67 -13.44 -8.81
CA TYR A 5 12.21 -13.62 -7.45
C TYR A 5 13.33 -13.64 -6.43
N TYR A 6 14.55 -13.96 -6.86
CA TYR A 6 15.72 -14.08 -5.98
C TYR A 6 16.43 -12.75 -5.74
N GLY A 7 15.68 -11.65 -5.66
CA GLY A 7 16.19 -10.42 -5.07
C GLY A 7 16.50 -10.66 -3.59
N ASP A 8 17.60 -10.09 -3.12
CA ASP A 8 18.07 -10.29 -1.76
C ASP A 8 17.03 -9.84 -0.72
N THR A 9 17.07 -10.49 0.44
CA THR A 9 16.41 -10.02 1.63
C THR A 9 17.32 -9.02 2.33
N LEU A 10 16.84 -7.79 2.48
CA LEU A 10 17.53 -6.76 3.22
C LEU A 10 17.14 -6.82 4.71
N ILE A 11 18.10 -6.98 5.60
CA ILE A 11 17.92 -6.80 7.04
C ILE A 11 18.43 -5.43 7.43
N VAL A 12 17.55 -4.61 8.00
CA VAL A 12 17.87 -3.26 8.49
C VAL A 12 17.80 -3.27 10.01
N ASP A 13 18.95 -3.14 10.64
CA ASP A 13 19.09 -3.06 12.11
C ASP A 13 19.14 -1.58 12.51
N LEU A 14 18.01 -1.03 12.91
CA LEU A 14 17.89 0.39 13.27
C LEU A 14 18.72 0.79 14.49
N PRO A 15 18.80 -0.02 15.58
CA PRO A 15 19.63 0.32 16.74
C PRO A 15 21.12 0.49 16.41
N SER A 16 21.65 -0.34 15.53
CA SER A 16 23.07 -0.26 15.15
C SER A 16 23.35 0.60 13.93
N GLY A 17 22.30 0.98 13.18
CA GLY A 17 22.44 1.73 11.93
C GLY A 17 23.10 0.92 10.82
N LYS A 18 22.94 -0.41 10.81
CA LYS A 18 23.56 -1.31 9.83
C LYS A 18 22.52 -2.00 8.95
N THR A 19 22.95 -2.33 7.76
CA THR A 19 22.21 -3.15 6.81
C THR A 19 23.01 -4.42 6.51
N GLU A 20 22.30 -5.51 6.24
CA GLU A 20 22.86 -6.80 5.83
C GLU A 20 21.99 -7.38 4.74
N GLU A 21 22.58 -7.85 3.67
CA GLU A 21 21.91 -8.58 2.60
C GLU A 21 22.02 -10.07 2.88
N VAL A 22 20.87 -10.73 2.85
CA VAL A 22 20.78 -12.18 3.03
C VAL A 22 20.18 -12.78 1.78
N ASP A 23 20.83 -13.78 1.22
CA ASP A 23 20.33 -14.48 0.05
C ASP A 23 18.97 -15.13 0.36
N PHE A 24 17.98 -14.79 -0.45
CA PHE A 24 16.66 -15.38 -0.39
C PHE A 24 16.64 -16.70 -1.16
N GLY A 25 17.36 -17.69 -0.64
CA GLY A 25 17.59 -18.95 -1.34
C GLY A 25 16.33 -19.69 -1.80
N PRO A 26 16.45 -20.58 -2.80
CA PRO A 26 15.33 -21.36 -3.33
C PRO A 26 14.62 -22.21 -2.28
N GLU A 27 15.28 -22.53 -1.18
CA GLU A 27 14.71 -23.29 -0.05
C GLU A 27 13.59 -22.50 0.64
N MET A 28 13.73 -21.19 0.83
CA MET A 28 12.69 -20.37 1.43
C MET A 28 11.41 -20.35 0.58
N LEU A 29 11.54 -20.33 -0.74
CA LEU A 29 10.39 -20.40 -1.65
C LEU A 29 9.69 -21.76 -1.63
N THR A 30 10.48 -22.82 -1.47
CA THR A 30 9.95 -24.20 -1.46
C THR A 30 9.23 -24.50 -0.16
N ASP A 31 9.83 -24.08 0.95
CA ASP A 31 9.37 -24.42 2.31
C ASP A 31 8.28 -23.47 2.81
N ASN A 32 8.43 -22.18 2.57
CA ASN A 32 7.50 -21.17 3.09
C ASN A 32 6.55 -20.60 2.00
N GLY A 33 6.89 -20.71 0.74
CA GLY A 33 6.17 -20.10 -0.38
C GLY A 33 6.57 -18.64 -0.62
N PRO A 34 6.10 -18.04 -1.73
CA PRO A 34 6.47 -16.68 -2.14
C PRO A 34 5.61 -15.60 -1.49
N GLY A 35 6.03 -14.35 -1.67
CA GLY A 35 5.28 -13.17 -1.29
C GLY A 35 5.03 -13.08 0.20
N LEU A 36 3.78 -12.87 0.60
CA LEU A 36 3.41 -12.72 2.02
C LEU A 36 3.71 -13.98 2.83
N ALA A 37 3.71 -15.16 2.25
CA ALA A 37 4.04 -16.39 2.97
C ALA A 37 5.49 -16.37 3.46
N ALA A 38 6.43 -16.00 2.59
CA ALA A 38 7.82 -15.75 2.98
C ALA A 38 7.96 -14.59 3.98
N GLY A 39 7.17 -13.52 3.78
CA GLY A 39 7.12 -12.40 4.72
C GLY A 39 6.71 -12.81 6.13
N LEU A 40 5.75 -13.73 6.27
CA LEU A 40 5.33 -14.27 7.57
C LEU A 40 6.43 -15.14 8.21
N ALA A 41 7.17 -15.92 7.42
CA ALA A 41 8.30 -16.69 7.92
C ALA A 41 9.39 -15.77 8.49
N LEU A 42 9.76 -14.73 7.73
CA LEU A 42 10.71 -13.70 8.19
C LEU A 42 10.19 -12.95 9.42
N TYR A 43 8.90 -12.59 9.45
CA TYR A 43 8.30 -11.96 10.61
C TYR A 43 8.46 -12.84 11.86
N SER A 44 8.18 -14.14 11.73
CA SER A 44 8.29 -15.08 12.85
C SER A 44 9.75 -15.30 13.29
N GLU A 45 10.70 -15.32 12.35
CA GLU A 45 12.13 -15.45 12.64
C GLU A 45 12.64 -14.27 13.48
N TYR A 46 12.20 -13.05 13.16
CA TYR A 46 12.62 -11.82 13.85
C TYR A 46 11.59 -11.30 14.86
N GLU A 47 10.60 -12.09 15.27
CA GLU A 47 9.48 -11.63 16.12
C GLU A 47 9.95 -10.96 17.42
N SER A 48 11.06 -11.43 18.03
CA SER A 48 11.63 -10.85 19.25
C SER A 48 12.11 -9.40 19.08
N ASP A 49 12.44 -9.01 17.86
CA ASP A 49 12.96 -7.69 17.52
C ASP A 49 11.83 -6.74 17.01
N ASP A 50 10.58 -7.20 17.12
CA ASP A 50 9.39 -6.48 16.70
C ASP A 50 9.50 -5.92 15.27
N PRO A 51 9.61 -6.79 14.25
CA PRO A 51 9.97 -6.38 12.90
C PRO A 51 8.82 -5.70 12.16
N LEU A 52 9.19 -4.81 11.23
CA LEU A 52 8.38 -4.43 10.09
C LEU A 52 8.94 -5.13 8.86
N VAL A 53 8.15 -5.98 8.21
CA VAL A 53 8.56 -6.67 6.99
C VAL A 53 7.85 -6.02 5.80
N MET A 54 8.62 -5.51 4.85
CA MET A 54 8.10 -5.06 3.56
C MET A 54 8.44 -6.11 2.52
N GLY A 55 7.51 -6.38 1.61
CA GLY A 55 7.73 -7.42 0.62
C GLY A 55 6.96 -7.22 -0.67
N SER A 56 7.35 -7.95 -1.69
CA SER A 56 6.68 -8.04 -2.97
C SER A 56 6.16 -9.46 -3.23
N GLY A 57 5.08 -9.58 -4.02
CA GLY A 57 4.60 -10.89 -4.45
C GLY A 57 5.37 -11.45 -5.65
N LEU A 58 5.09 -12.69 -5.98
CA LEU A 58 5.80 -13.42 -7.04
C LEU A 58 5.77 -12.72 -8.40
N LEU A 59 4.60 -12.27 -8.81
CA LEU A 59 4.38 -11.61 -10.09
C LEU A 59 4.50 -10.07 -10.03
N THR A 60 4.82 -9.49 -8.86
CA THR A 60 4.97 -8.04 -8.72
C THR A 60 6.01 -7.52 -9.70
N GLY A 61 5.67 -6.46 -10.44
CA GLY A 61 6.56 -5.84 -11.43
C GLY A 61 6.55 -6.50 -12.81
N THR A 62 5.88 -7.65 -12.99
CA THR A 62 5.74 -8.32 -14.31
C THR A 62 4.66 -7.69 -15.17
N THR A 63 4.44 -8.27 -16.35
CA THR A 63 3.33 -7.92 -17.25
C THR A 63 2.01 -8.61 -16.89
N ALA A 64 1.95 -9.37 -15.80
CA ALA A 64 0.69 -9.90 -15.28
C ALA A 64 -0.26 -8.75 -14.94
N PRO A 65 -1.57 -8.87 -15.23
CA PRO A 65 -2.51 -7.79 -14.95
C PRO A 65 -2.61 -7.50 -13.44
N ALA A 66 -2.55 -6.21 -13.08
CA ALA A 66 -2.61 -5.70 -11.70
C ALA A 66 -1.46 -6.16 -10.77
N SER A 67 -0.28 -6.46 -11.33
CA SER A 67 0.94 -6.93 -10.64
C SER A 67 1.73 -5.81 -9.95
N SER A 68 1.04 -4.89 -9.29
CA SER A 68 1.65 -3.75 -8.59
C SER A 68 1.84 -3.96 -7.10
N LEU A 69 1.21 -5.00 -6.54
CA LEU A 69 1.05 -5.12 -5.10
C LEU A 69 2.32 -5.65 -4.43
N GLY A 70 2.78 -4.89 -3.44
CA GLY A 70 3.62 -5.35 -2.36
C GLY A 70 2.87 -5.26 -1.03
N PHE A 71 3.57 -5.45 0.08
CA PHE A 71 2.98 -5.42 1.41
C PHE A 71 3.92 -4.83 2.47
N VAL A 72 3.31 -4.35 3.54
CA VAL A 72 3.95 -4.09 4.83
C VAL A 72 3.28 -4.99 5.85
N LEU A 73 4.06 -5.79 6.57
CA LEU A 73 3.62 -6.70 7.62
C LEU A 73 4.27 -6.28 8.94
N GLY A 74 3.48 -6.18 9.98
CA GLY A 74 3.97 -5.82 11.30
C GLY A 74 2.93 -6.06 12.38
N LYS A 75 3.29 -5.90 13.63
CA LYS A 75 2.38 -6.01 14.76
C LYS A 75 1.47 -4.79 14.80
N SER A 76 0.18 -4.98 14.53
CA SER A 76 -0.80 -3.90 14.60
C SER A 76 -0.97 -3.39 16.04
N PRO A 77 -0.85 -2.08 16.31
CA PRO A 77 -1.14 -1.52 17.62
C PRO A 77 -2.63 -1.57 17.98
N LEU A 78 -3.50 -1.93 17.04
CA LEU A 78 -4.94 -2.08 17.27
C LEU A 78 -5.31 -3.44 17.85
N THR A 79 -4.62 -4.48 17.43
CA THR A 79 -4.96 -5.88 17.76
C THR A 79 -3.88 -6.58 18.58
N GLY A 80 -2.66 -6.05 18.57
CA GLY A 80 -1.49 -6.72 19.14
C GLY A 80 -1.03 -7.96 18.37
N LYS A 81 -1.62 -8.22 17.18
CA LYS A 81 -1.33 -9.37 16.32
C LYS A 81 -0.66 -8.91 15.01
N PRO A 82 0.02 -9.80 14.29
CA PRO A 82 0.50 -9.52 12.94
C PRO A 82 -0.64 -9.08 12.04
N ALA A 83 -0.40 -8.04 11.25
CA ALA A 83 -1.34 -7.54 10.26
C ALA A 83 -0.58 -7.05 9.03
N VAL A 84 -1.22 -7.17 7.86
CA VAL A 84 -0.66 -6.77 6.58
C VAL A 84 -1.42 -5.58 6.00
N SER A 85 -0.68 -4.67 5.41
CA SER A 85 -1.19 -3.49 4.70
C SER A 85 -0.55 -3.38 3.31
N PRO A 86 -1.23 -2.79 2.30
CA PRO A 86 -0.77 -2.82 0.93
C PRO A 86 0.35 -1.81 0.64
N LEU A 87 1.37 -2.23 -0.11
CA LEU A 87 2.23 -1.35 -0.91
C LEU A 87 1.68 -1.30 -2.32
N SER A 88 0.87 -0.30 -2.60
CA SER A 88 0.12 -0.15 -3.85
C SER A 88 0.75 0.88 -4.82
N LEU A 89 0.00 1.31 -5.83
CA LEU A 89 0.43 2.23 -6.88
C LEU A 89 1.65 1.69 -7.66
N PHE A 90 2.82 2.25 -7.42
CA PHE A 90 4.08 1.83 -8.04
C PHE A 90 5.08 1.28 -7.03
N SER A 91 4.85 1.48 -5.73
CA SER A 91 5.84 1.21 -4.68
C SER A 91 6.22 -0.27 -4.55
N GLY A 92 5.26 -1.20 -4.71
CA GLY A 92 5.59 -2.63 -4.68
C GLY A 92 6.49 -3.05 -5.84
N ALA A 93 6.20 -2.57 -7.05
CA ALA A 93 7.04 -2.83 -8.21
C ALA A 93 8.41 -2.14 -8.08
N GLU A 94 8.44 -0.89 -7.64
CA GLU A 94 9.68 -0.12 -7.47
C GLU A 94 10.61 -0.75 -6.43
N MET A 95 10.06 -1.30 -5.35
CA MET A 95 10.83 -2.03 -4.35
C MET A 95 11.59 -3.21 -4.99
N LYS A 96 10.92 -3.99 -5.83
CA LYS A 96 11.55 -5.10 -6.54
C LYS A 96 12.60 -4.62 -7.55
N LEU A 97 12.31 -3.53 -8.28
CA LEU A 97 13.24 -2.91 -9.21
C LEU A 97 14.47 -2.30 -8.51
N SER A 98 14.34 -1.92 -7.23
CA SER A 98 15.47 -1.45 -6.42
C SER A 98 16.43 -2.56 -5.98
N GLY A 99 16.12 -3.83 -6.27
CA GLY A 99 16.98 -4.98 -6.00
C GLY A 99 16.54 -5.86 -4.81
N PHE A 100 15.48 -5.45 -4.09
CA PHE A 100 15.06 -6.16 -2.88
C PHE A 100 13.66 -6.76 -3.03
N SER A 101 13.52 -8.05 -2.77
CA SER A 101 12.22 -8.72 -2.72
C SER A 101 11.58 -8.64 -1.34
N MET A 102 12.39 -8.63 -0.29
CA MET A 102 11.99 -8.52 1.12
C MET A 102 12.91 -7.57 1.87
N ILE A 103 12.34 -6.85 2.82
CA ILE A 103 13.05 -5.93 3.72
C ILE A 103 12.54 -6.19 5.13
N VAL A 104 13.43 -6.51 6.05
CA VAL A 104 13.12 -6.70 7.48
C VAL A 104 13.73 -5.54 8.25
N VAL A 105 12.89 -4.65 8.76
CA VAL A 105 13.32 -3.52 9.61
C VAL A 105 13.09 -3.90 11.06
N ARG A 106 14.18 -4.11 11.81
CA ARG A 106 14.15 -4.54 13.21
C ARG A 106 14.65 -3.49 14.18
N GLY A 107 14.15 -3.57 15.41
CA GLY A 107 14.48 -2.64 16.49
C GLY A 107 13.99 -1.22 16.23
N ASP A 108 14.41 -0.28 17.09
CA ASP A 108 14.04 1.13 17.03
C ASP A 108 15.30 1.99 16.86
N SER A 109 15.21 3.02 16.01
CA SER A 109 16.31 3.94 15.81
C SER A 109 16.47 4.90 17.00
N PRO A 110 17.70 5.28 17.39
CA PRO A 110 17.93 6.30 18.42
C PRO A 110 17.39 7.68 18.03
N GLY A 111 17.38 8.02 16.75
CA GLY A 111 16.87 9.26 16.17
C GLY A 111 16.01 9.02 14.93
N PRO A 112 15.35 10.05 14.37
CA PRO A 112 14.61 9.91 13.14
C PRO A 112 15.51 9.51 11.96
N VAL A 113 15.09 8.50 11.20
CA VAL A 113 15.79 8.02 10.01
C VAL A 113 14.82 7.78 8.86
N TYR A 114 15.35 7.72 7.64
CA TYR A 114 14.65 7.15 6.50
C TYR A 114 15.59 6.20 5.74
N LEU A 115 15.00 5.26 5.02
CA LEU A 115 15.73 4.33 4.18
C LEU A 115 15.75 4.84 2.74
N TRP A 116 16.92 4.75 2.11
CA TRP A 116 17.08 4.96 0.68
C TRP A 116 17.54 3.66 0.02
N LEU A 117 16.67 3.09 -0.83
CA LEU A 117 16.86 1.81 -1.47
C LEU A 117 16.90 2.00 -2.98
N HIS A 118 18.03 1.67 -3.58
CA HIS A 118 18.24 1.86 -5.02
C HIS A 118 19.28 0.88 -5.57
N ASP A 119 18.97 0.26 -6.68
CA ASP A 119 19.90 -0.54 -7.49
C ASP A 119 20.76 -1.55 -6.68
N GLY A 120 20.16 -2.22 -5.70
CA GLY A 120 20.83 -3.16 -4.80
C GLY A 120 21.59 -2.48 -3.64
N VAL A 121 21.46 -1.18 -3.46
CA VAL A 121 22.10 -0.44 -2.36
C VAL A 121 21.04 0.01 -1.35
N ALA A 122 21.38 -0.07 -0.07
CA ALA A 122 20.51 0.34 1.03
C ALA A 122 21.25 1.26 1.99
N ASP A 123 20.77 2.50 2.12
CA ASP A 123 21.30 3.50 3.03
C ASP A 123 20.29 3.86 4.11
N ILE A 124 20.77 4.02 5.34
CA ILE A 124 20.00 4.58 6.46
C ILE A 124 20.43 6.04 6.61
N LEU A 125 19.53 6.96 6.31
CA LEU A 125 19.80 8.39 6.27
C LEU A 125 19.10 9.13 7.42
N ASP A 126 19.66 10.25 7.85
CA ASP A 126 19.09 11.08 8.91
C ASP A 126 17.79 11.76 8.43
N ALA A 127 16.73 11.66 9.22
CA ALA A 127 15.43 12.27 8.95
C ALA A 127 15.05 13.37 9.96
N THR A 128 16.01 13.90 10.71
CA THR A 128 15.73 14.94 11.73
C THR A 128 15.01 16.14 11.13
N GLU A 129 15.44 16.60 9.96
CA GLU A 129 14.83 17.75 9.26
C GLU A 129 13.49 17.39 8.58
N LEU A 130 13.18 16.10 8.45
CA LEU A 130 11.91 15.60 7.90
C LEU A 130 10.87 15.37 9.00
N TRP A 131 11.32 15.19 10.24
CA TRP A 131 10.41 14.92 11.37
C TRP A 131 9.55 16.14 11.66
N GLY A 132 8.25 15.94 11.81
CA GLY A 132 7.25 17.00 11.94
C GLY A 132 6.67 17.49 10.60
N ARG A 133 7.29 17.14 9.46
CA ARG A 133 6.69 17.46 8.15
C ARG A 133 5.51 16.53 7.85
N ASP A 134 4.54 17.04 7.09
CA ASP A 134 3.49 16.22 6.53
C ASP A 134 4.04 15.25 5.47
N THR A 135 3.24 14.31 5.01
CA THR A 135 3.67 13.28 4.03
C THR A 135 4.04 13.89 2.68
N TRP A 136 3.39 15.00 2.28
CA TRP A 136 3.67 15.71 1.03
C TRP A 136 5.01 16.42 1.11
N GLY A 137 5.22 17.20 2.16
CA GLY A 137 6.49 17.88 2.39
C GLY A 137 7.66 16.90 2.59
N THR A 138 7.41 15.73 3.16
CA THR A 138 8.40 14.65 3.25
C THR A 138 8.73 14.09 1.88
N THR A 139 7.72 13.80 1.05
CA THR A 139 7.91 13.28 -0.31
C THR A 139 8.71 14.26 -1.18
N ASP A 140 8.36 15.55 -1.13
CA ASP A 140 9.05 16.59 -1.88
C ASP A 140 10.51 16.72 -1.45
N ALA A 141 10.77 16.74 -0.14
CA ALA A 141 12.10 16.86 0.39
C ALA A 141 13.00 15.69 0.00
N VAL A 142 12.50 14.45 0.15
CA VAL A 142 13.24 13.23 -0.25
C VAL A 142 13.54 13.25 -1.75
N ARG A 143 12.58 13.58 -2.60
CA ARG A 143 12.78 13.67 -4.06
C ARG A 143 13.78 14.74 -4.44
N ALA A 144 13.73 15.89 -3.77
CA ALA A 144 14.67 16.97 -4.00
C ALA A 144 16.11 16.58 -3.59
N GLU A 145 16.25 15.88 -2.46
CA GLU A 145 17.53 15.38 -1.98
C GLU A 145 18.13 14.34 -2.92
N MET A 146 17.30 13.40 -3.41
CA MET A 146 17.73 12.38 -4.37
C MET A 146 17.92 12.92 -5.79
N GLY A 147 17.43 14.13 -6.10
CA GLY A 147 17.47 14.71 -7.44
C GLY A 147 16.61 13.96 -8.48
N GLU A 148 15.65 13.14 -8.03
CA GLU A 148 14.87 12.25 -8.88
C GLU A 148 13.39 12.27 -8.47
N HIS A 149 12.52 12.75 -9.35
CA HIS A 149 11.08 12.88 -9.08
C HIS A 149 10.29 11.56 -9.21
N LEU A 150 10.87 10.52 -9.79
CA LEU A 150 10.25 9.20 -9.92
C LEU A 150 10.41 8.32 -8.67
N VAL A 151 11.22 8.75 -7.69
CA VAL A 151 11.36 8.06 -6.41
C VAL A 151 10.00 7.84 -5.78
N GLN A 152 9.70 6.59 -5.45
CA GLN A 152 8.51 6.25 -4.66
C GLN A 152 8.83 6.40 -3.19
N VAL A 153 8.03 7.18 -2.49
CA VAL A 153 8.24 7.48 -1.07
C VAL A 153 7.08 6.92 -0.25
N VAL A 154 7.37 5.98 0.61
CA VAL A 154 6.45 5.46 1.62
C VAL A 154 6.76 6.21 2.91
N SER A 155 5.87 7.05 3.41
CA SER A 155 6.19 7.95 4.53
C SER A 155 5.06 8.06 5.54
N ILE A 156 5.42 8.45 6.76
CA ILE A 156 4.46 8.82 7.80
C ILE A 156 4.38 10.34 7.95
N GLY A 157 3.18 10.80 8.30
CA GLY A 157 2.95 12.17 8.74
C GLY A 157 2.94 12.31 10.27
N PRO A 158 2.53 13.49 10.77
CA PRO A 158 2.46 13.76 12.21
C PRO A 158 1.66 12.73 13.02
N ALA A 159 0.62 12.13 12.44
CA ALA A 159 -0.15 11.08 13.13
C ALA A 159 0.69 9.81 13.37
N GLY A 160 1.54 9.44 12.42
CA GLY A 160 2.47 8.31 12.57
C GLY A 160 3.55 8.61 13.60
N GLU A 161 4.14 9.81 13.55
CA GLU A 161 5.15 10.27 14.50
C GLU A 161 4.64 10.29 15.95
N ALA A 162 3.35 10.60 16.12
CA ALA A 162 2.66 10.56 17.41
C ALA A 162 2.17 9.15 17.80
N ALA A 163 2.48 8.12 17.03
CA ALA A 163 2.02 6.75 17.22
C ALA A 163 0.48 6.63 17.40
N SER A 164 -0.28 7.47 16.70
CA SER A 164 -1.74 7.47 16.77
C SER A 164 -2.31 6.14 16.28
N LYS A 165 -3.34 5.64 16.93
CA LYS A 165 -4.09 4.45 16.48
C LYS A 165 -4.82 4.65 15.13
N LEU A 166 -5.01 5.90 14.70
CA LEU A 166 -5.50 6.25 13.37
C LEU A 166 -4.39 6.51 12.36
N ALA A 167 -3.12 6.36 12.75
CA ALA A 167 -2.03 6.58 11.83
C ALA A 167 -2.03 5.56 10.69
N SER A 168 -1.57 6.02 9.55
CA SER A 168 -1.34 5.26 8.34
C SER A 168 -0.07 5.79 7.68
N TYR A 169 0.66 4.95 6.96
CA TYR A 169 1.66 5.47 6.03
C TYR A 169 0.98 5.92 4.73
N SER A 170 1.63 6.80 4.01
CA SER A 170 1.22 7.25 2.68
C SER A 170 2.20 6.76 1.63
N ILE A 171 1.73 6.59 0.40
CA ILE A 171 2.57 6.30 -0.77
C ILE A 171 2.63 7.57 -1.60
N ASN A 172 3.80 8.18 -1.65
CA ASN A 172 4.00 9.51 -2.20
C ASN A 172 3.07 10.51 -1.47
N TYR A 173 2.16 11.12 -2.21
CA TYR A 173 1.20 12.10 -1.69
C TYR A 173 -0.14 11.48 -1.25
N TRP A 174 -0.31 10.15 -1.40
CA TRP A 174 -1.63 9.52 -1.36
C TRP A 174 -1.73 8.48 -0.25
N GLY A 175 -2.93 8.26 0.24
CA GLY A 175 -3.17 7.21 1.23
C GLY A 175 -2.88 5.82 0.67
N SER A 176 -2.29 4.97 1.49
CA SER A 176 -1.87 3.61 1.12
C SER A 176 -2.98 2.56 1.20
N GLY A 177 -3.99 2.78 2.03
CA GLY A 177 -4.94 1.75 2.46
C GLY A 177 -4.49 0.98 3.71
N ASP A 178 -3.46 1.47 4.42
CA ASP A 178 -3.11 0.95 5.74
C ASP A 178 -4.23 1.22 6.75
N THR A 179 -4.94 0.18 7.14
CA THR A 179 -5.98 0.19 8.16
C THR A 179 -5.54 -0.52 9.45
N ALA A 180 -4.34 -1.07 9.46
CA ALA A 180 -3.77 -1.79 10.60
C ALA A 180 -2.92 -0.90 11.52
N ALA A 181 -2.85 0.41 11.25
CA ALA A 181 -2.02 1.38 11.95
C ALA A 181 -0.51 1.06 11.90
N LEU A 182 -0.03 0.49 10.80
CA LEU A 182 1.40 0.22 10.63
C LEU A 182 2.21 1.52 10.46
N GLY A 183 1.55 2.61 10.03
CA GLY A 183 2.15 3.95 10.11
C GLY A 183 2.53 4.37 11.53
N ALA A 184 1.79 3.96 12.56
CA ALA A 184 2.17 4.17 13.95
C ALA A 184 3.41 3.35 14.33
N ARG A 185 3.52 2.10 13.82
CA ARG A 185 4.71 1.27 14.04
C ARG A 185 5.97 1.87 13.42
N MET A 186 5.86 2.48 12.23
CA MET A 186 6.97 3.25 11.66
C MET A 186 7.37 4.40 12.58
N GLY A 187 6.39 5.13 13.15
CA GLY A 187 6.65 6.23 14.08
C GLY A 187 7.36 5.78 15.37
N GLU A 188 6.91 4.69 15.98
CA GLU A 188 7.55 4.10 17.16
C GLU A 188 9.01 3.70 16.88
N LYS A 189 9.29 3.18 15.68
CA LYS A 189 10.65 2.86 15.21
C LYS A 189 11.48 4.08 14.82
N LYS A 190 10.90 5.27 14.80
CA LYS A 190 11.46 6.52 14.25
C LYS A 190 11.84 6.40 12.78
N LEU A 191 11.19 5.53 12.05
CA LEU A 191 11.33 5.37 10.61
C LEU A 191 10.38 6.34 9.90
N LYS A 192 10.88 7.48 9.45
CA LYS A 192 10.10 8.54 8.80
C LYS A 192 9.62 8.15 7.42
N ALA A 193 10.49 7.51 6.65
CA ALA A 193 10.16 7.10 5.29
C ALA A 193 11.00 5.93 4.79
N VAL A 194 10.52 5.31 3.71
CA VAL A 194 11.27 4.41 2.85
C VAL A 194 11.16 4.95 1.43
N ALA A 195 12.29 5.33 0.87
CA ALA A 195 12.43 5.86 -0.48
C ALA A 195 12.93 4.75 -1.41
N LEU A 196 12.27 4.54 -2.53
CA LEU A 196 12.49 3.43 -3.45
C LEU A 196 12.73 3.95 -4.85
N ARG A 197 13.82 3.53 -5.47
CA ARG A 197 14.10 3.78 -6.88
C ARG A 197 15.01 2.69 -7.43
N GLY A 198 14.63 2.10 -8.55
CA GLY A 198 15.43 1.08 -9.18
C GLY A 198 15.41 1.18 -10.69
N LEU A 199 16.55 0.89 -11.30
CA LEU A 199 16.73 0.73 -12.74
C LEU A 199 16.96 -0.74 -13.09
N GLY A 200 16.82 -1.64 -12.10
CA GLY A 200 16.99 -3.08 -12.25
C GLY A 200 16.03 -3.67 -13.27
N MET A 201 16.48 -4.69 -13.97
CA MET A 201 15.64 -5.52 -14.82
C MET A 201 15.07 -6.68 -14.00
N LEU A 202 13.84 -7.04 -14.29
CA LEU A 202 13.25 -8.23 -13.71
C LEU A 202 13.60 -9.43 -14.60
N ASP A 203 14.46 -10.30 -14.11
CA ASP A 203 14.87 -11.52 -14.82
C ASP A 203 13.86 -12.65 -14.54
N ALA A 204 12.91 -12.85 -15.44
CA ALA A 204 11.99 -13.98 -15.39
C ALA A 204 12.66 -15.22 -15.98
N GLU A 205 12.29 -16.42 -15.51
CA GLU A 205 12.75 -17.71 -16.06
C GLU A 205 12.41 -17.85 -17.55
N GLY A 206 11.20 -17.46 -17.92
CA GLY A 206 10.70 -17.43 -19.28
C GLY A 206 10.11 -16.07 -19.65
N PRO A 207 10.92 -15.02 -19.93
CA PRO A 207 10.42 -13.67 -20.14
C PRO A 207 9.38 -13.56 -21.25
N SER A 208 9.58 -14.30 -22.33
CA SER A 208 8.69 -14.34 -23.49
C SER A 208 7.32 -14.94 -23.14
N ASP A 209 7.32 -16.03 -22.40
CA ASP A 209 6.09 -16.73 -21.98
C ASP A 209 5.34 -15.95 -20.90
N CYS A 210 6.06 -15.36 -19.96
CA CYS A 210 5.52 -14.46 -18.95
C CYS A 210 4.82 -13.25 -19.60
N TYR A 211 5.49 -12.61 -20.57
CA TYR A 211 4.92 -11.50 -21.34
C TYR A 211 3.69 -11.91 -22.14
N SER A 212 3.78 -13.00 -22.89
CA SER A 212 2.70 -13.46 -23.77
C SER A 212 1.47 -13.90 -22.97
N GLY A 213 1.67 -14.64 -21.89
CA GLY A 213 0.60 -15.06 -20.98
C GLY A 213 -0.05 -13.87 -20.26
N GLY A 214 0.74 -12.93 -19.78
CA GLY A 214 0.22 -11.69 -19.17
C GLY A 214 -0.63 -10.87 -20.14
N LYS A 215 -0.18 -10.74 -21.40
CA LYS A 215 -0.92 -10.07 -22.47
C LYS A 215 -2.23 -10.79 -22.80
N GLU A 216 -2.22 -12.12 -22.83
CA GLU A 216 -3.43 -12.93 -23.08
C GLU A 216 -4.46 -12.75 -21.95
N LEU A 217 -4.02 -12.81 -20.69
CA LEU A 217 -4.88 -12.54 -19.53
C LEU A 217 -5.46 -11.12 -19.55
N LEU A 218 -4.62 -10.14 -19.89
CA LEU A 218 -5.06 -8.75 -20.01
C LEU A 218 -6.13 -8.58 -21.11
N ALA A 219 -5.97 -9.24 -22.25
CA ALA A 219 -6.93 -9.19 -23.35
C ALA A 219 -8.30 -9.84 -22.97
N LYS A 220 -8.29 -10.82 -22.07
CA LYS A 220 -9.49 -11.51 -21.56
C LYS A 220 -10.11 -10.79 -20.37
N SER A 221 -9.40 -9.85 -19.73
CA SER A 221 -9.88 -9.16 -18.54
C SER A 221 -11.06 -8.25 -18.88
N PRO A 222 -12.16 -8.29 -18.12
CA PRO A 222 -13.27 -7.37 -18.31
C PRO A 222 -12.84 -5.91 -18.13
N ALA A 223 -13.45 -5.01 -18.87
CA ALA A 223 -13.21 -3.59 -18.70
C ALA A 223 -13.69 -3.13 -17.30
N TRP A 224 -12.90 -2.27 -16.67
CA TRP A 224 -13.32 -1.60 -15.44
C TRP A 224 -14.50 -0.66 -15.73
N ASN A 225 -15.55 -0.75 -14.93
CA ASN A 225 -16.79 0.01 -15.11
C ASN A 225 -17.11 0.97 -13.94
N GLY A 226 -16.08 1.44 -13.27
CA GLY A 226 -16.19 2.48 -12.24
C GLY A 226 -16.42 1.96 -10.82
N PHE A 227 -16.60 2.90 -9.89
CA PHE A 227 -16.77 2.62 -8.46
C PHE A 227 -18.16 2.06 -8.10
N ASN A 228 -19.14 2.14 -8.99
CA ASN A 228 -20.51 1.74 -8.66
C ASN A 228 -20.64 0.27 -8.24
N LYS A 229 -19.79 -0.61 -8.78
CA LYS A 229 -19.73 -2.01 -8.33
C LYS A 229 -19.25 -2.14 -6.88
N VAL A 230 -18.33 -1.27 -6.46
CA VAL A 230 -17.80 -1.21 -5.10
C VAL A 230 -18.80 -0.53 -4.15
N SER A 231 -19.43 0.57 -4.59
CA SER A 231 -20.37 1.34 -3.79
C SER A 231 -21.66 0.58 -3.49
N SER A 232 -22.10 -0.29 -4.38
CA SER A 232 -23.28 -1.11 -4.15
C SER A 232 -23.14 -2.03 -2.94
N GLY A 233 -21.95 -2.60 -2.72
CA GLY A 233 -21.66 -3.43 -1.54
C GLY A 233 -21.63 -2.65 -0.21
N LEU A 234 -21.42 -1.33 -0.27
CA LEU A 234 -21.40 -0.44 0.90
C LEU A 234 -22.75 0.25 1.17
N GLY A 235 -23.73 0.15 0.28
CA GLY A 235 -24.97 0.91 0.37
C GLY A 235 -24.79 2.43 0.28
N ALA A 236 -23.69 2.91 -0.32
CA ALA A 236 -23.23 4.29 -0.23
C ALA A 236 -23.75 5.20 -1.34
N GLY A 237 -24.60 4.72 -2.24
CA GLY A 237 -25.11 5.54 -3.34
C GLY A 237 -24.13 5.66 -4.52
N ASP A 238 -24.36 6.64 -5.39
CA ASP A 238 -23.60 6.85 -6.64
C ASP A 238 -22.35 7.69 -6.39
N ILE A 239 -21.23 7.03 -6.04
CA ILE A 239 -19.94 7.69 -5.84
C ILE A 239 -19.42 8.32 -7.13
N ASP A 240 -19.58 7.65 -8.26
CA ASP A 240 -19.10 8.15 -9.55
C ASP A 240 -19.82 9.44 -9.95
N GLY A 241 -21.14 9.48 -9.82
CA GLY A 241 -21.94 10.69 -10.05
C GLY A 241 -21.61 11.82 -9.08
N TRP A 242 -21.36 11.49 -7.83
CA TRP A 242 -20.99 12.46 -6.79
C TRP A 242 -19.63 13.09 -7.03
N LEU A 243 -18.61 12.31 -7.44
CA LEU A 243 -17.27 12.82 -7.77
C LEU A 243 -17.19 13.46 -9.17
N LYS A 244 -18.10 13.14 -10.08
CA LYS A 244 -18.05 13.53 -11.50
C LYS A 244 -17.69 15.01 -11.77
N PRO A 245 -18.21 15.99 -11.02
CA PRO A 245 -17.87 17.41 -11.26
C PRO A 245 -16.40 17.75 -11.01
N LEU A 246 -15.69 16.92 -10.21
CA LEU A 246 -14.31 17.16 -9.79
C LEU A 246 -13.32 16.24 -10.52
N VAL A 247 -13.80 15.21 -11.20
CA VAL A 247 -12.94 14.23 -11.87
C VAL A 247 -12.13 14.90 -12.97
N HIS A 248 -10.81 14.81 -12.85
CA HIS A 248 -9.88 15.25 -13.88
C HIS A 248 -9.44 14.07 -14.76
N ARG A 249 -9.04 12.94 -14.13
CA ARG A 249 -8.66 11.71 -14.81
C ARG A 249 -8.72 10.50 -13.89
N TYR A 250 -8.81 9.33 -14.50
CA TYR A 250 -8.63 8.05 -13.83
C TYR A 250 -7.18 7.61 -13.93
N ARG A 251 -6.67 6.95 -12.89
CA ARG A 251 -5.30 6.44 -12.83
C ARG A 251 -5.30 4.96 -12.41
N SER A 252 -4.36 4.23 -12.97
CA SER A 252 -4.08 2.85 -12.61
C SER A 252 -2.80 2.76 -11.77
N CYS A 253 -2.68 1.67 -11.02
CA CYS A 253 -1.41 1.20 -10.49
C CYS A 253 -0.55 0.60 -11.63
N PHE A 254 0.69 0.24 -11.33
CA PHE A 254 1.58 -0.43 -12.29
C PHE A 254 0.91 -1.69 -12.88
N ALA A 255 1.02 -1.86 -14.20
CA ALA A 255 0.45 -2.98 -14.97
C ALA A 255 -1.04 -3.29 -14.69
N CYS A 256 -1.81 -2.35 -14.11
CA CYS A 256 -3.21 -2.59 -13.77
C CYS A 256 -4.15 -2.08 -14.88
N PRO A 257 -5.03 -2.94 -15.44
CA PRO A 257 -6.01 -2.52 -16.43
C PRO A 257 -7.22 -1.81 -15.82
N ALA A 258 -7.38 -1.89 -14.48
CA ALA A 258 -8.47 -1.24 -13.76
C ALA A 258 -8.02 0.14 -13.24
N ALA A 259 -8.47 1.21 -13.87
CA ALA A 259 -8.21 2.58 -13.43
C ALA A 259 -9.13 2.96 -12.26
N CYS A 260 -8.95 2.28 -11.11
CA CYS A 260 -9.81 2.47 -9.93
C CYS A 260 -9.45 3.68 -9.07
N ASN A 261 -8.33 4.34 -9.31
CA ASN A 261 -7.98 5.56 -8.61
C ASN A 261 -8.48 6.76 -9.41
N THR A 262 -9.14 7.70 -8.73
CA THR A 262 -9.73 8.87 -9.38
C THR A 262 -8.99 10.11 -8.94
N PHE A 263 -8.31 10.77 -9.89
CA PHE A 263 -7.71 12.07 -9.63
C PHE A 263 -8.75 13.17 -9.79
N VAL A 264 -8.98 13.93 -8.72
CA VAL A 264 -9.95 15.03 -8.66
C VAL A 264 -9.22 16.36 -8.52
N LYS A 265 -9.75 17.40 -9.16
CA LYS A 265 -9.29 18.78 -9.03
C LYS A 265 -10.39 19.62 -8.36
N TYR A 266 -10.04 20.27 -7.28
CA TYR A 266 -10.94 21.16 -6.53
C TYR A 266 -10.25 22.46 -6.09
N ASN A 267 -8.95 22.57 -6.34
CA ASN A 267 -8.16 23.72 -5.98
C ASN A 267 -7.46 24.28 -7.24
N GLU A 268 -7.69 25.55 -7.54
CA GLU A 268 -6.99 26.24 -8.64
C GLU A 268 -5.60 26.73 -8.24
N LYS A 269 -5.31 26.76 -6.93
CA LYS A 269 -3.98 27.12 -6.43
C LYS A 269 -3.04 25.92 -6.53
N PRO A 270 -1.82 26.17 -6.98
CA PRO A 270 -0.79 25.15 -6.97
C PRO A 270 -0.65 24.56 -5.57
N SER A 271 -0.59 23.24 -5.52
CA SER A 271 -0.20 22.51 -4.31
C SER A 271 1.33 22.48 -4.21
N VAL A 272 1.84 21.86 -3.15
CA VAL A 272 3.28 21.60 -2.94
C VAL A 272 3.94 20.89 -4.14
N LEU A 273 3.14 20.25 -5.00
CA LEU A 273 3.59 19.54 -6.20
C LEU A 273 4.19 20.45 -7.29
N GLU A 274 4.01 21.77 -7.21
CA GLU A 274 4.68 22.71 -8.13
C GLU A 274 6.21 22.69 -8.01
N SER A 275 6.71 22.47 -6.81
CA SER A 275 8.16 22.46 -6.55
C SER A 275 8.87 21.29 -7.24
N THR A 276 8.15 20.24 -7.56
CA THR A 276 8.69 19.02 -8.20
C THR A 276 8.41 18.94 -9.70
N GLY A 277 7.76 19.96 -10.28
CA GLY A 277 7.34 19.94 -11.69
C GLY A 277 6.19 18.97 -11.99
N VAL A 278 5.61 18.35 -10.97
CA VAL A 278 4.40 17.53 -11.10
C VAL A 278 3.19 18.39 -10.79
N GLU A 279 2.75 19.13 -11.76
CA GLU A 279 1.61 20.04 -11.64
C GLU A 279 0.28 19.30 -11.52
N GLU A 280 -0.13 18.98 -10.33
CA GLU A 280 -1.46 18.41 -10.11
C GLU A 280 -2.10 18.90 -8.82
N PRO A 281 -2.72 20.10 -8.84
CA PRO A 281 -3.48 20.58 -7.69
C PRO A 281 -4.74 19.72 -7.54
N GLY A 282 -4.76 18.83 -6.56
CA GLY A 282 -5.91 17.95 -6.35
C GLY A 282 -5.58 16.79 -5.42
N MET A 283 -6.44 15.78 -5.42
CA MET A 283 -6.32 14.58 -4.61
C MET A 283 -6.51 13.34 -5.47
N LEU A 284 -5.69 12.31 -5.25
CA LEU A 284 -5.97 10.98 -5.76
C LEU A 284 -6.85 10.22 -4.75
N VAL A 285 -8.09 10.03 -5.10
CA VAL A 285 -8.99 9.15 -4.34
C VAL A 285 -8.59 7.72 -4.64
N THR A 286 -7.89 7.11 -3.70
CA THR A 286 -7.40 5.73 -3.76
C THR A 286 -8.46 4.79 -3.19
N GLY A 287 -9.21 4.16 -4.06
CA GLY A 287 -10.32 3.29 -3.66
C GLY A 287 -11.60 4.05 -3.27
N ALA A 288 -12.70 3.32 -3.19
CA ALA A 288 -14.01 3.91 -3.00
C ALA A 288 -14.47 4.00 -1.54
N THR A 289 -13.81 3.32 -0.61
CA THR A 289 -14.34 3.13 0.75
C THR A 289 -14.39 4.43 1.55
N SER A 290 -13.34 5.25 1.52
CA SER A 290 -13.33 6.55 2.17
C SER A 290 -14.36 7.51 1.57
N ALA A 291 -14.45 7.53 0.24
CA ALA A 291 -15.47 8.32 -0.48
C ALA A 291 -16.89 7.87 -0.11
N ALA A 292 -17.12 6.56 0.00
CA ALA A 292 -18.40 5.99 0.38
C ALA A 292 -18.85 6.43 1.79
N TRP A 293 -17.94 6.40 2.77
CA TRP A 293 -18.25 6.87 4.12
C TRP A 293 -18.62 8.35 4.14
N LEU A 294 -17.85 9.20 3.47
CA LEU A 294 -18.12 10.65 3.44
C LEU A 294 -19.41 10.97 2.68
N LEU A 295 -19.67 10.28 1.57
CA LEU A 295 -20.95 10.41 0.85
C LEU A 295 -22.13 10.01 1.72
N SER A 296 -22.08 8.87 2.40
CA SER A 296 -23.13 8.40 3.32
C SER A 296 -23.35 9.34 4.51
N GLY A 297 -22.30 10.04 4.96
CA GLY A 297 -22.34 11.09 5.97
C GLY A 297 -22.90 12.43 5.47
N GLY A 298 -23.30 12.51 4.20
CA GLY A 298 -23.90 13.74 3.61
C GLY A 298 -22.87 14.82 3.25
N TRP A 299 -21.58 14.48 3.15
CA TRP A 299 -20.55 15.43 2.76
C TRP A 299 -20.67 15.83 1.27
N LYS A 300 -20.39 17.09 0.96
CA LYS A 300 -20.22 17.52 -0.42
C LYS A 300 -18.89 17.00 -0.97
N ALA A 301 -18.86 16.65 -2.26
CA ALA A 301 -17.69 16.06 -2.90
C ALA A 301 -16.39 16.85 -2.69
N GLU A 302 -16.43 18.17 -2.86
CA GLU A 302 -15.26 19.04 -2.67
C GLU A 302 -14.76 19.02 -1.22
N GLN A 303 -15.67 19.14 -0.24
CA GLN A 303 -15.32 19.09 1.17
C GLN A 303 -14.72 17.73 1.56
N ALA A 304 -15.29 16.65 1.04
CA ALA A 304 -14.79 15.30 1.26
C ALA A 304 -13.38 15.11 0.67
N CYS A 305 -13.13 15.60 -0.53
CA CYS A 305 -11.81 15.54 -1.17
C CYS A 305 -10.76 16.34 -0.37
N ARG A 306 -11.12 17.54 0.12
CA ARG A 306 -10.24 18.33 1.00
C ARG A 306 -9.95 17.63 2.33
N ALA A 307 -10.94 16.96 2.91
CA ALA A 307 -10.75 16.17 4.13
C ALA A 307 -9.83 14.97 3.88
N MET A 308 -10.00 14.28 2.76
CA MET A 308 -9.10 13.18 2.37
C MET A 308 -7.67 13.67 2.12
N GLU A 309 -7.49 14.83 1.50
CA GLU A 309 -6.16 15.45 1.34
C GLU A 309 -5.53 15.75 2.71
N ALA A 310 -6.26 16.40 3.61
CA ALA A 310 -5.77 16.73 4.93
C ALA A 310 -5.40 15.47 5.74
N MET A 311 -6.22 14.42 5.66
CA MET A 311 -5.90 13.12 6.26
C MET A 311 -4.64 12.48 5.65
N ALA A 312 -4.51 12.48 4.32
CA ALA A 312 -3.32 11.96 3.65
C ALA A 312 -2.06 12.71 4.06
N ARG A 313 -2.10 14.04 4.12
CA ARG A 313 -0.98 14.89 4.57
C ARG A 313 -0.57 14.60 6.01
N THR A 314 -1.54 14.48 6.90
CA THR A 314 -1.27 14.21 8.32
C THR A 314 -0.89 12.75 8.60
N GLY A 315 -1.04 11.86 7.61
CA GLY A 315 -0.79 10.42 7.77
C GLY A 315 -1.89 9.72 8.58
N VAL A 316 -3.14 10.18 8.44
CA VAL A 316 -4.32 9.54 9.01
C VAL A 316 -4.90 8.54 8.02
N ASP A 317 -5.28 7.36 8.50
CA ASP A 317 -5.99 6.34 7.73
C ASP A 317 -7.25 6.92 7.08
N LEU A 318 -7.28 6.93 5.75
CA LEU A 318 -8.39 7.52 4.99
C LEU A 318 -9.71 6.80 5.22
N ILE A 319 -9.69 5.48 5.46
CA ILE A 319 -10.92 4.68 5.61
C ILE A 319 -11.52 4.89 7.00
N ARG A 320 -10.71 4.70 8.05
CA ARG A 320 -11.17 4.89 9.44
C ARG A 320 -11.44 6.35 9.75
N GLY A 321 -10.58 7.26 9.28
CA GLY A 321 -10.78 8.70 9.41
C GLY A 321 -12.05 9.19 8.73
N ALA A 322 -12.31 8.76 7.48
CA ALA A 322 -13.55 9.11 6.78
C ALA A 322 -14.80 8.59 7.50
N ARG A 323 -14.73 7.37 8.07
CA ARG A 323 -15.81 6.81 8.88
C ARG A 323 -16.09 7.65 10.14
N GLU A 324 -15.07 8.10 10.85
CA GLU A 324 -15.25 8.96 12.02
C GLU A 324 -15.80 10.33 11.61
N LEU A 325 -15.29 10.94 10.54
CA LEU A 325 -15.81 12.19 10.01
C LEU A 325 -17.29 12.07 9.56
N ALA A 326 -17.66 10.94 8.96
CA ALA A 326 -19.04 10.70 8.53
C ALA A 326 -20.05 10.65 9.71
N ARG A 327 -19.59 10.31 10.92
CA ARG A 327 -20.42 10.28 12.15
C ARG A 327 -20.59 11.66 12.80
N SER A 328 -19.68 12.57 12.51
CA SER A 328 -19.69 13.93 13.05
C SER A 328 -19.83 14.91 11.88
N PRO A 329 -21.07 15.33 11.53
CA PRO A 329 -21.24 16.35 10.50
C PRO A 329 -20.35 17.56 10.84
N LEU A 330 -19.80 18.21 9.80
CA LEU A 330 -19.01 19.43 9.97
C LEU A 330 -19.79 20.44 10.82
N GLY A 331 -19.51 20.44 12.12
CA GLY A 331 -19.99 21.49 13.01
C GLY A 331 -19.22 22.78 12.73
N ASP A 332 -19.78 23.90 13.10
CA ASP A 332 -19.24 25.25 12.89
C ASP A 332 -17.88 25.54 13.56
N SER A 333 -17.27 24.56 14.24
CA SER A 333 -16.06 24.74 15.03
C SER A 333 -14.80 24.21 14.31
N GLY A 334 -14.14 25.08 13.57
CA GLY A 334 -12.75 24.87 13.14
C GLY A 334 -12.53 24.37 11.72
N GLY A 335 -13.56 24.14 10.94
CA GLY A 335 -13.42 23.71 9.55
C GLY A 335 -12.84 22.30 9.39
N ILE A 336 -12.46 21.94 8.17
CA ILE A 336 -11.91 20.61 7.81
C ILE A 336 -10.61 20.32 8.55
N ASP A 337 -9.70 21.29 8.62
CA ASP A 337 -8.38 21.12 9.26
C ASP A 337 -8.51 20.84 10.76
N GLY A 338 -9.45 21.51 11.43
CA GLY A 338 -9.76 21.25 12.84
C GLY A 338 -10.35 19.87 13.08
N ALA A 339 -11.25 19.42 12.21
CA ALA A 339 -11.85 18.10 12.28
C ALA A 339 -10.81 16.98 12.06
N VAL A 340 -9.94 17.14 11.06
CA VAL A 340 -8.86 16.18 10.76
C VAL A 340 -7.77 16.23 11.83
N GLY A 341 -7.40 17.42 12.31
CA GLY A 341 -6.45 17.59 13.41
C GLY A 341 -6.87 16.84 14.69
N GLY A 342 -8.18 16.85 14.99
CA GLY A 342 -8.73 16.07 16.09
C GLY A 342 -8.59 14.55 15.94
N LEU A 343 -8.56 14.06 14.70
CA LEU A 343 -8.35 12.63 14.42
C LEU A 343 -6.91 12.18 14.70
N SER A 344 -5.93 13.03 14.46
CA SER A 344 -4.50 12.68 14.60
C SER A 344 -4.13 12.26 16.03
N GLY A 345 -4.83 12.78 17.05
CA GLY A 345 -4.65 12.42 18.45
C GLY A 345 -5.68 11.42 18.99
N SER A 346 -6.57 10.89 18.13
CA SER A 346 -7.67 10.05 18.60
C SER A 346 -7.22 8.65 18.97
N GLU A 347 -7.52 8.21 20.18
CA GLU A 347 -7.39 6.82 20.63
C GLU A 347 -8.61 5.94 20.27
N GLN A 348 -9.68 6.55 19.76
CA GLN A 348 -10.99 5.88 19.61
C GLN A 348 -11.14 5.01 18.37
N ALA A 349 -10.08 4.77 17.66
CA ALA A 349 -10.10 3.98 16.44
C ALA A 349 -10.20 2.48 16.74
N GLY A 350 -11.41 2.03 16.97
CA GLY A 350 -11.70 0.59 16.87
C GLY A 350 -11.47 0.07 15.45
N TRP A 351 -11.24 -1.23 15.32
CA TRP A 351 -11.18 -1.92 14.04
C TRP A 351 -12.41 -1.54 13.16
N PRO A 352 -12.23 -1.25 11.89
CA PRO A 352 -13.32 -0.75 11.03
C PRO A 352 -14.34 -1.85 10.70
N GLY A 353 -14.98 -2.43 11.68
CA GLY A 353 -15.87 -3.55 11.53
C GLY A 353 -16.89 -3.40 10.40
N ALA A 354 -16.66 -4.07 9.31
CA ALA A 354 -17.58 -4.59 8.34
C ALA A 354 -16.81 -5.66 7.56
N GLY A 355 -17.03 -6.93 7.89
CA GLY A 355 -16.60 -8.06 7.08
C GLY A 355 -15.25 -8.69 7.43
N ALA A 356 -14.33 -8.05 8.16
CA ALA A 356 -13.11 -8.70 8.61
C ALA A 356 -13.09 -8.81 10.13
N SER A 357 -12.76 -9.99 10.64
CA SER A 357 -12.48 -10.18 12.06
C SER A 357 -11.30 -9.29 12.47
N PRO A 358 -11.32 -8.65 13.66
CA PRO A 358 -10.16 -7.97 14.23
C PRO A 358 -8.91 -8.87 14.32
N GLU A 359 -9.11 -10.17 14.25
CA GLU A 359 -8.07 -11.17 14.31
C GLU A 359 -7.51 -11.55 12.92
N SER A 360 -8.13 -11.05 11.84
CA SER A 360 -7.66 -11.32 10.49
C SER A 360 -6.32 -10.64 10.23
N LEU A 361 -5.40 -11.38 9.63
CA LEU A 361 -4.15 -10.86 9.09
C LEU A 361 -4.38 -9.72 8.08
N PHE A 362 -5.48 -9.80 7.34
CA PHE A 362 -5.81 -8.86 6.28
C PHE A 362 -6.79 -7.78 6.78
N GLY A 363 -6.32 -6.55 6.85
CA GLY A 363 -7.19 -5.43 7.18
C GLY A 363 -8.25 -5.18 6.10
N PRO A 364 -9.39 -4.56 6.44
CA PRO A 364 -10.42 -4.19 5.49
C PRO A 364 -10.02 -2.90 4.74
N TRP A 365 -8.93 -2.93 4.00
CA TRP A 365 -8.50 -1.77 3.20
C TRP A 365 -9.35 -1.58 1.92
N ALA A 366 -10.17 -2.56 1.59
CA ALA A 366 -11.21 -2.41 0.59
C ALA A 366 -12.58 -2.81 1.15
N PRO A 367 -13.68 -2.30 0.59
CA PRO A 367 -15.00 -2.73 0.98
C PRO A 367 -15.17 -4.23 0.71
N PRO A 368 -16.01 -4.93 1.47
CA PRO A 368 -16.34 -6.30 1.21
C PRO A 368 -17.06 -6.39 -0.14
N LEU A 369 -16.33 -6.76 -1.17
CA LEU A 369 -16.85 -7.01 -2.52
C LEU A 369 -17.39 -8.43 -2.68
N ALA A 370 -17.16 -9.26 -1.67
CA ALA A 370 -17.43 -10.68 -1.68
C ALA A 370 -17.74 -11.19 -0.27
N ALA A 371 -18.15 -12.45 -0.14
CA ALA A 371 -18.23 -13.15 1.13
C ALA A 371 -16.84 -13.19 1.81
N GLU A 372 -16.83 -13.37 3.14
CA GLU A 372 -15.59 -13.33 3.93
C GLU A 372 -14.54 -14.33 3.41
N GLU A 373 -14.96 -15.55 3.07
CA GLU A 373 -14.06 -16.58 2.54
C GLU A 373 -13.44 -16.19 1.19
N GLU A 374 -14.23 -15.59 0.29
CA GLU A 374 -13.73 -15.11 -1.00
C GLU A 374 -12.77 -13.92 -0.81
N TRP A 375 -13.08 -13.04 0.14
CA TRP A 375 -12.22 -11.92 0.50
C TRP A 375 -10.88 -12.40 1.05
N LEU A 376 -10.91 -13.36 1.97
CA LEU A 376 -9.68 -13.94 2.54
C LEU A 376 -8.84 -14.61 1.45
N LEU A 377 -9.43 -15.44 0.62
CA LEU A 377 -8.73 -16.11 -0.48
C LEU A 377 -8.14 -15.09 -1.47
N ALA A 378 -8.89 -14.05 -1.84
CA ALA A 378 -8.40 -13.02 -2.74
C ALA A 378 -7.20 -12.26 -2.15
N ASN A 379 -7.17 -12.02 -0.85
CA ASN A 379 -6.01 -11.41 -0.18
C ASN A 379 -4.83 -12.38 -0.12
N GLN A 380 -5.04 -13.64 0.26
CA GLN A 380 -3.99 -14.66 0.27
C GLN A 380 -3.33 -14.78 -1.10
N VAL A 381 -4.13 -15.02 -2.15
CA VAL A 381 -3.65 -15.08 -3.54
C VAL A 381 -3.00 -13.77 -3.95
N GLY A 382 -3.64 -12.65 -3.65
CA GLY A 382 -3.18 -11.32 -4.01
C GLY A 382 -1.80 -11.02 -3.46
N TYR A 383 -1.58 -11.21 -2.17
CA TYR A 383 -0.28 -10.90 -1.53
C TYR A 383 0.80 -11.94 -1.81
N VAL A 384 0.43 -13.19 -2.09
CA VAL A 384 1.38 -14.21 -2.54
C VAL A 384 1.85 -13.92 -3.97
N LEU A 385 0.93 -13.60 -4.87
CA LEU A 385 1.26 -13.32 -6.27
C LEU A 385 1.68 -11.88 -6.55
N GLY A 386 1.34 -10.92 -5.69
CA GLY A 386 1.54 -9.49 -5.96
C GLY A 386 0.44 -8.87 -6.83
N ILE A 387 -0.73 -9.48 -6.86
CA ILE A 387 -1.90 -9.06 -7.63
C ILE A 387 -2.92 -8.39 -6.70
N CYS A 388 -3.45 -7.24 -7.11
CA CYS A 388 -4.41 -6.50 -6.30
C CYS A 388 -5.67 -7.32 -5.99
N PRO A 389 -6.04 -7.56 -4.71
CA PRO A 389 -7.24 -8.30 -4.32
C PRO A 389 -8.53 -7.68 -4.83
N ILE A 390 -8.61 -6.35 -4.90
CA ILE A 390 -9.78 -5.65 -5.49
C ILE A 390 -9.94 -6.04 -6.97
N TYR A 391 -8.83 -6.09 -7.70
CA TYR A 391 -8.85 -6.51 -9.09
C TYR A 391 -9.31 -7.96 -9.24
N LEU A 392 -8.82 -8.87 -8.40
CA LEU A 392 -9.24 -10.28 -8.40
C LEU A 392 -10.76 -10.41 -8.23
N LEU A 393 -11.33 -9.71 -7.26
CA LEU A 393 -12.75 -9.77 -6.95
C LEU A 393 -13.64 -9.01 -7.94
N ALA A 394 -13.20 -7.83 -8.39
CA ALA A 394 -14.03 -6.95 -9.20
C ALA A 394 -13.97 -7.25 -10.69
N SER A 395 -12.85 -7.79 -11.20
CA SER A 395 -12.67 -8.04 -12.63
C SER A 395 -13.15 -9.40 -13.09
N GLY A 396 -13.26 -10.39 -12.18
CA GLY A 396 -13.51 -11.78 -12.57
C GLY A 396 -12.39 -12.37 -13.41
N VAL A 397 -11.13 -11.91 -13.18
CA VAL A 397 -9.95 -12.42 -13.86
C VAL A 397 -9.80 -13.93 -13.63
N ASP A 398 -9.30 -14.62 -14.64
CA ASP A 398 -8.96 -16.04 -14.54
C ASP A 398 -7.76 -16.23 -13.59
N THR A 399 -8.04 -16.61 -12.34
CA THR A 399 -7.00 -16.89 -11.33
C THR A 399 -6.14 -18.09 -11.71
N ALA A 400 -6.68 -19.10 -12.37
CA ALA A 400 -5.90 -20.24 -12.86
C ALA A 400 -4.87 -19.77 -13.91
N GLY A 401 -5.26 -18.84 -14.78
CA GLY A 401 -4.36 -18.21 -15.74
C GLY A 401 -3.24 -17.41 -15.06
N LEU A 402 -3.53 -16.74 -13.94
CA LEU A 402 -2.50 -16.05 -13.14
C LEU A 402 -1.49 -17.03 -12.54
N PHE A 403 -1.96 -18.15 -11.98
CA PHE A 403 -1.07 -19.22 -11.51
C PHE A 403 -0.25 -19.82 -12.63
N GLY A 404 -0.81 -19.92 -13.84
CA GLY A 404 -0.11 -20.37 -15.04
C GLY A 404 1.08 -19.50 -15.47
N LEU A 405 1.20 -18.27 -14.94
CA LEU A 405 2.37 -17.41 -15.17
C LEU A 405 3.53 -17.70 -14.19
N CYS A 406 3.27 -18.34 -13.06
CA CYS A 406 4.28 -18.53 -12.01
C CYS A 406 5.51 -19.32 -12.47
N PRO A 407 5.37 -20.42 -13.28
CA PRO A 407 6.52 -21.12 -13.80
C PRO A 407 7.39 -20.25 -14.72
N ALA A 408 6.76 -19.46 -15.59
CA ALA A 408 7.48 -18.56 -16.51
C ALA A 408 8.10 -17.35 -15.78
N ALA A 409 7.50 -16.92 -14.67
CA ALA A 409 8.04 -15.82 -13.87
C ALA A 409 9.22 -16.25 -12.99
N ALA A 410 9.09 -17.39 -12.29
CA ALA A 410 10.02 -17.77 -11.23
C ALA A 410 10.26 -19.29 -11.10
N GLY A 411 9.92 -20.10 -12.08
CA GLY A 411 10.12 -21.55 -12.04
C GLY A 411 9.29 -22.32 -11.02
N ILE A 412 8.21 -21.71 -10.47
CA ILE A 412 7.41 -22.26 -9.38
C ILE A 412 6.00 -22.56 -9.84
N GLU A 413 5.49 -23.74 -9.51
CA GLU A 413 4.10 -24.10 -9.72
C GLU A 413 3.28 -23.77 -8.45
N LEU A 414 2.20 -23.01 -8.64
CA LEU A 414 1.25 -22.64 -7.58
C LEU A 414 -0.18 -22.87 -8.05
N ASP A 415 -1.06 -23.10 -7.07
CA ASP A 415 -2.51 -23.08 -7.22
C ASP A 415 -3.19 -22.53 -5.96
N SER A 416 -4.49 -22.33 -6.02
CA SER A 416 -5.27 -21.78 -4.90
C SER A 416 -5.20 -22.64 -3.62
N SER A 417 -5.14 -23.97 -3.77
CA SER A 417 -5.07 -24.89 -2.63
C SER A 417 -3.73 -24.78 -1.91
N ARG A 418 -2.64 -24.72 -2.68
CA ARG A 418 -1.30 -24.53 -2.14
C ARG A 418 -1.18 -23.18 -1.45
N VAL A 419 -1.71 -22.11 -2.03
CA VAL A 419 -1.72 -20.78 -1.41
C VAL A 419 -2.53 -20.80 -0.12
N ALA A 420 -3.75 -21.37 -0.10
CA ALA A 420 -4.54 -21.44 1.13
C ALA A 420 -3.82 -22.22 2.24
N GLY A 421 -3.09 -23.28 1.87
CA GLY A 421 -2.28 -24.08 2.81
C GLY A 421 -1.14 -23.32 3.47
N MET A 422 -0.62 -22.25 2.88
CA MET A 422 0.44 -21.41 3.46
C MET A 422 -0.05 -20.56 4.66
N PHE A 423 -1.34 -20.42 4.83
CA PHE A 423 -1.97 -19.60 5.88
C PHE A 423 -2.77 -20.44 6.90
N SER A 424 -2.66 -21.76 6.84
CA SER A 424 -3.39 -22.71 7.71
C SER A 424 -2.68 -23.04 9.02
#